data_2e2f442dc5671f382294d786d64d1dbb
#
_entry.id   2e2f442dc5671f382294d786d64d1dbb
#
_cell.length_a   1.000
_cell.length_b   1.000
_cell.length_c   1.000
_cell.angle_alpha   90.00
_cell.angle_beta   90.00
_cell.angle_gamma   90.00
#
_symmetry.space_group_name_H-M   'P 1'
#
loop_
_entity.id
_entity.type
_entity.pdbx_description
1 polymer ?
#
loop_
_entity_poly.entity_id
_entity_poly.type
_entity_poly.pdbx_seq_one_letter_code
_entity_poly.pdbx_strand_id
1 'polypeptide(L)'
;MTKLIAFGDSIFEGWDGVKKVGDNQRIPEQVGKELGWEVENWAVGGTKYDNSYTGFPGILDQHPITGYDYAIWMYGVNNFGWPGSLDSIKQCLQAGIDKAKAQSPTTQLLVILPTQDFRWGGTTLYDINSQFWSQNQLDDTIKEVAQQNGVAFLDWRDDPVITPENAAETLGDGAKGVHPTVTTMAKLASRIADKLKTMGGTSDTPIPTPNKPTKNYSELKLNRLTDGLGLLDNLADNDQKVVDYLNDIDGQISMVFATGKIGAKVIAKPETTKLNRTARNYLFSVFGSIENYLNQLVKTANSYGVLDPQTGQTTATVALNPPTELRLNSDFIAAINALWSTIESTLNNLQSYANEF
;
A
#
# COMPACT_ATOMS: atom_id res chain seq x y z
N MET A 1 3.08 -4.25 34.33
CA MET A 1 2.81 -5.17 33.20
C MET A 1 2.42 -4.29 32.02
N THR A 2 2.96 -4.55 30.86
CA THR A 2 2.68 -3.77 29.65
C THR A 2 1.23 -3.95 29.23
N LYS A 3 0.54 -2.86 28.86
CA LYS A 3 -0.88 -2.83 28.52
C LYS A 3 -1.08 -2.47 27.06
N LEU A 4 -1.86 -3.27 26.35
CA LEU A 4 -2.25 -3.10 24.97
C LEU A 4 -3.76 -2.88 24.86
N ILE A 5 -4.17 -1.87 24.12
CA ILE A 5 -5.55 -1.69 23.68
C ILE A 5 -5.66 -1.93 22.18
N ALA A 6 -6.69 -2.65 21.76
CA ALA A 6 -6.89 -3.03 20.37
C ALA A 6 -8.28 -2.61 19.87
N PHE A 7 -8.31 -2.08 18.63
CA PHE A 7 -9.52 -1.68 17.93
C PHE A 7 -9.55 -2.34 16.55
N GLY A 8 -10.72 -2.61 16.03
CA GLY A 8 -10.82 -3.25 14.72
C GLY A 8 -12.25 -3.65 14.39
N ASP A 9 -12.34 -4.45 13.35
CA ASP A 9 -13.59 -5.01 12.85
C ASP A 9 -13.79 -6.49 13.26
N SER A 10 -14.57 -7.24 12.48
CA SER A 10 -14.87 -8.64 12.75
C SER A 10 -13.64 -9.54 12.85
N ILE A 11 -12.52 -9.18 12.20
CA ILE A 11 -11.29 -9.97 12.21
C ILE A 11 -10.65 -9.91 13.60
N PHE A 12 -10.51 -8.72 14.19
CA PHE A 12 -10.01 -8.54 15.57
C PHE A 12 -11.04 -8.95 16.61
N GLU A 13 -12.35 -8.80 16.31
CA GLU A 13 -13.42 -9.31 17.17
C GLU A 13 -13.39 -10.86 17.28
N GLY A 14 -12.74 -11.53 16.33
CA GLY A 14 -12.56 -12.97 16.31
C GLY A 14 -13.65 -13.74 15.56
N TRP A 15 -14.21 -13.16 14.50
CA TRP A 15 -15.11 -13.89 13.61
C TRP A 15 -14.29 -14.77 12.67
N ASP A 16 -14.57 -16.09 12.63
CA ASP A 16 -13.84 -17.07 11.83
C ASP A 16 -14.52 -17.42 10.49
N GLY A 17 -15.55 -16.67 10.13
CA GLY A 17 -16.37 -16.93 8.95
C GLY A 17 -17.60 -17.76 9.22
N VAL A 18 -17.65 -18.45 10.38
CA VAL A 18 -18.77 -19.29 10.81
C VAL A 18 -19.33 -18.83 12.15
N LYS A 19 -18.44 -18.49 13.08
CA LYS A 19 -18.78 -18.08 14.45
C LYS A 19 -17.72 -17.17 15.05
N LYS A 20 -18.05 -16.53 16.14
CA LYS A 20 -17.07 -15.85 16.99
C LYS A 20 -16.30 -16.90 17.81
N VAL A 21 -14.98 -16.84 17.73
CA VAL A 21 -14.07 -17.74 18.47
C VAL A 21 -14.01 -17.37 19.96
N GLY A 22 -13.45 -18.26 20.79
CA GLY A 22 -13.21 -17.93 22.19
C GLY A 22 -12.19 -16.80 22.35
N ASP A 23 -12.29 -16.03 23.45
CA ASP A 23 -11.49 -14.83 23.66
C ASP A 23 -9.98 -15.10 23.49
N ASN A 24 -9.48 -16.19 24.06
CA ASN A 24 -8.07 -16.58 23.96
C ASN A 24 -7.60 -16.98 22.56
N GLN A 25 -8.49 -17.02 21.58
CA GLN A 25 -8.20 -17.34 20.17
C GLN A 25 -8.26 -16.12 19.26
N ARG A 26 -8.73 -14.98 19.74
CA ARG A 26 -8.76 -13.72 18.98
C ARG A 26 -7.35 -13.19 18.77
N ILE A 27 -7.14 -12.49 17.68
CA ILE A 27 -5.81 -11.97 17.32
C ILE A 27 -5.20 -11.10 18.43
N PRO A 28 -5.86 -10.06 18.96
CA PRO A 28 -5.26 -9.21 20.00
C PRO A 28 -4.89 -9.96 21.26
N GLU A 29 -5.75 -10.88 21.74
CA GLU A 29 -5.50 -11.67 22.95
C GLU A 29 -4.35 -12.68 22.75
N GLN A 30 -4.20 -13.23 21.53
CA GLN A 30 -3.05 -14.07 21.19
C GLN A 30 -1.75 -13.26 21.15
N VAL A 31 -1.77 -12.01 20.64
CA VAL A 31 -0.65 -11.07 20.74
C VAL A 31 -0.24 -10.85 22.20
N GLY A 32 -1.19 -10.54 23.06
CA GLY A 32 -0.93 -10.35 24.48
C GLY A 32 -0.36 -11.59 25.16
N LYS A 33 -0.88 -12.77 24.83
CA LYS A 33 -0.37 -14.05 25.33
C LYS A 33 1.09 -14.29 24.91
N GLU A 34 1.41 -14.01 23.63
CA GLU A 34 2.78 -14.20 23.11
C GLU A 34 3.78 -13.23 23.76
N LEU A 35 3.36 -11.99 24.03
CA LEU A 35 4.20 -10.94 24.60
C LEU A 35 4.20 -10.92 26.15
N GLY A 36 3.28 -11.64 26.79
CA GLY A 36 3.07 -11.56 28.23
C GLY A 36 2.45 -10.21 28.66
N TRP A 37 1.60 -9.61 27.84
CA TRP A 37 0.96 -8.31 28.06
C TRP A 37 -0.51 -8.44 28.43
N GLU A 38 -1.04 -7.45 29.16
CA GLU A 38 -2.49 -7.30 29.34
C GLU A 38 -3.10 -6.71 28.07
N VAL A 39 -4.26 -7.24 27.65
CA VAL A 39 -4.93 -6.79 26.43
C VAL A 39 -6.37 -6.44 26.71
N GLU A 40 -6.80 -5.28 26.23
CA GLU A 40 -8.22 -4.93 26.08
C GLU A 40 -8.55 -4.83 24.58
N ASN A 41 -9.56 -5.59 24.14
CA ASN A 41 -9.98 -5.68 22.76
C ASN A 41 -11.40 -5.11 22.59
N TRP A 42 -11.51 -3.96 21.93
CA TRP A 42 -12.74 -3.24 21.64
C TRP A 42 -13.14 -3.30 20.17
N ALA A 43 -12.70 -4.33 19.46
CA ALA A 43 -13.09 -4.54 18.07
C ALA A 43 -14.57 -4.90 17.95
N VAL A 44 -15.23 -4.38 16.91
CA VAL A 44 -16.67 -4.56 16.63
C VAL A 44 -16.85 -4.96 15.17
N GLY A 45 -17.52 -6.11 14.95
CA GLY A 45 -17.78 -6.64 13.62
C GLY A 45 -18.51 -5.66 12.69
N GLY A 46 -18.14 -5.67 11.42
CA GLY A 46 -18.72 -4.79 10.39
C GLY A 46 -18.23 -3.33 10.43
N THR A 47 -17.36 -2.98 11.37
CA THR A 47 -16.87 -1.60 11.51
C THR A 47 -15.99 -1.16 10.34
N LYS A 48 -16.17 0.09 9.92
CA LYS A 48 -15.37 0.84 8.97
C LYS A 48 -14.66 2.00 9.65
N TYR A 49 -13.63 2.58 9.01
CA TYR A 49 -12.98 3.79 9.52
C TYR A 49 -13.97 4.93 9.78
N ASP A 50 -14.95 5.10 8.91
CA ASP A 50 -15.91 6.19 8.88
C ASP A 50 -17.23 5.90 9.63
N ASN A 51 -17.31 4.85 10.44
CA ASN A 51 -18.42 4.66 11.34
C ASN A 51 -18.39 5.66 12.52
N SER A 52 -19.52 6.28 12.83
CA SER A 52 -19.57 7.38 13.79
C SER A 52 -19.09 7.02 15.20
N TYR A 53 -19.40 5.81 15.68
CA TYR A 53 -19.12 5.40 17.06
C TYR A 53 -18.04 4.30 17.14
N THR A 54 -18.13 3.29 16.32
CA THR A 54 -17.23 2.12 16.37
C THR A 54 -16.02 2.27 15.47
N GLY A 55 -16.07 3.19 14.49
CA GLY A 55 -14.95 3.52 13.62
C GLY A 55 -13.95 4.45 14.28
N PHE A 56 -12.89 4.74 13.58
CA PHE A 56 -11.83 5.60 14.06
C PHE A 56 -12.00 7.01 13.45
N PRO A 57 -12.27 8.07 14.24
CA PRO A 57 -11.87 8.27 15.64
C PRO A 57 -12.97 8.07 16.71
N GLY A 58 -14.19 7.65 16.33
CA GLY A 58 -15.33 7.58 17.26
C GLY A 58 -15.12 6.62 18.43
N ILE A 59 -14.45 5.49 18.19
CA ILE A 59 -14.16 4.49 19.23
C ILE A 59 -13.29 5.04 20.35
N LEU A 60 -12.41 6.02 20.07
CA LEU A 60 -11.52 6.63 21.05
C LEU A 60 -12.25 7.54 22.06
N ASP A 61 -13.49 7.96 21.77
CA ASP A 61 -14.33 8.68 22.73
C ASP A 61 -14.90 7.74 23.79
N GLN A 62 -15.13 6.49 23.41
CA GLN A 62 -15.71 5.48 24.29
C GLN A 62 -14.63 4.73 25.08
N HIS A 63 -13.49 4.50 24.44
CA HIS A 63 -12.38 3.73 24.98
C HIS A 63 -11.08 4.52 24.78
N PRO A 64 -10.79 5.51 25.66
CA PRO A 64 -9.57 6.30 25.61
C PRO A 64 -8.33 5.43 25.80
N ILE A 65 -7.25 5.78 25.09
CA ILE A 65 -5.98 5.03 25.16
C ILE A 65 -5.07 5.48 26.32
N THR A 66 -5.52 6.38 27.17
CA THR A 66 -4.75 6.84 28.33
C THR A 66 -4.50 5.69 29.30
N GLY A 67 -3.24 5.48 29.66
CA GLY A 67 -2.83 4.42 30.57
C GLY A 67 -2.48 3.09 29.90
N TYR A 68 -2.46 3.06 28.56
CA TYR A 68 -1.92 1.95 27.78
C TYR A 68 -0.54 2.30 27.22
N ASP A 69 0.33 1.29 27.18
CA ASP A 69 1.66 1.43 26.60
C ASP A 69 1.60 1.37 25.06
N TYR A 70 0.67 0.57 24.53
CA TYR A 70 0.44 0.36 23.10
C TYR A 70 -1.03 0.45 22.73
N ALA A 71 -1.32 1.02 21.56
CA ALA A 71 -2.63 0.98 20.93
C ALA A 71 -2.47 0.49 19.48
N ILE A 72 -3.23 -0.54 19.12
CA ILE A 72 -3.22 -1.12 17.78
C ILE A 72 -4.62 -1.07 17.17
N TRP A 73 -4.70 -0.89 15.84
CA TRP A 73 -5.98 -1.00 15.14
C TRP A 73 -5.82 -1.57 13.75
N MET A 74 -6.83 -2.36 13.35
CA MET A 74 -6.95 -2.94 12.02
C MET A 74 -8.39 -2.77 11.51
N TYR A 75 -8.56 -1.83 10.58
CA TYR A 75 -9.79 -1.58 9.84
C TYR A 75 -9.48 -1.56 8.35
N GLY A 76 -10.51 -1.51 7.51
CA GLY A 76 -10.38 -1.26 6.09
C GLY A 76 -11.04 -2.31 5.22
N VAL A 77 -11.06 -3.58 5.61
CA VAL A 77 -11.71 -4.62 4.83
C VAL A 77 -13.20 -4.32 4.58
N ASN A 78 -13.90 -3.73 5.56
CA ASN A 78 -15.28 -3.31 5.37
C ASN A 78 -15.42 -2.02 4.56
N ASN A 79 -14.41 -1.14 4.57
CA ASN A 79 -14.39 0.00 3.66
C ASN A 79 -14.23 -0.46 2.21
N PHE A 80 -13.44 -1.52 1.94
CA PHE A 80 -13.28 -2.09 0.62
C PHE A 80 -14.58 -2.76 0.12
N GLY A 81 -15.25 -3.49 1.00
CA GLY A 81 -16.45 -4.26 0.68
C GLY A 81 -17.75 -3.46 0.58
N TRP A 82 -17.83 -2.26 1.16
CA TRP A 82 -19.04 -1.46 1.25
C TRP A 82 -18.84 -0.02 0.79
N PRO A 83 -19.90 0.71 0.38
CA PRO A 83 -19.76 2.08 -0.11
C PRO A 83 -18.96 2.99 0.83
N GLY A 84 -18.03 3.76 0.24
CA GLY A 84 -17.15 4.71 0.92
C GLY A 84 -16.13 5.28 -0.05
N SER A 85 -15.30 6.21 0.42
CA SER A 85 -14.24 6.81 -0.37
C SER A 85 -12.89 6.72 0.34
N LEU A 86 -11.80 6.69 -0.41
CA LEU A 86 -10.45 6.74 0.15
C LEU A 86 -10.23 8.06 0.92
N ASP A 87 -10.81 9.17 0.47
CA ASP A 87 -10.71 10.46 1.17
C ASP A 87 -11.38 10.42 2.55
N SER A 88 -12.55 9.77 2.67
CA SER A 88 -13.20 9.60 3.97
C SER A 88 -12.33 8.78 4.93
N ILE A 89 -11.73 7.70 4.43
CA ILE A 89 -10.81 6.85 5.21
C ILE A 89 -9.60 7.67 5.66
N LYS A 90 -8.97 8.41 4.74
CA LYS A 90 -7.84 9.29 5.01
C LYS A 90 -8.14 10.30 6.11
N GLN A 91 -9.29 10.98 6.02
CA GLN A 91 -9.73 11.98 7.01
C GLN A 91 -10.01 11.35 8.37
N CYS A 92 -10.70 10.21 8.41
CA CYS A 92 -11.02 9.53 9.67
C CYS A 92 -9.75 8.98 10.33
N LEU A 93 -8.85 8.37 9.59
CA LEU A 93 -7.59 7.87 10.12
C LEU A 93 -6.72 9.01 10.66
N GLN A 94 -6.61 10.14 9.92
CA GLN A 94 -5.89 11.32 10.40
C GLN A 94 -6.48 11.85 11.70
N ALA A 95 -7.80 12.08 11.74
CA ALA A 95 -8.48 12.56 12.94
C ALA A 95 -8.34 11.59 14.13
N GLY A 96 -8.33 10.29 13.88
CA GLY A 96 -8.12 9.28 14.91
C GLY A 96 -6.70 9.29 15.46
N ILE A 97 -5.69 9.42 14.61
CA ILE A 97 -4.28 9.54 15.04
C ILE A 97 -4.07 10.80 15.86
N ASP A 98 -4.61 11.95 15.40
CA ASP A 98 -4.51 13.22 16.13
C ASP A 98 -5.14 13.11 17.52
N LYS A 99 -6.34 12.50 17.59
CA LYS A 99 -7.03 12.25 18.86
C LYS A 99 -6.24 11.31 19.76
N ALA A 100 -5.73 10.20 19.25
CA ALA A 100 -4.92 9.25 20.00
C ALA A 100 -3.68 9.92 20.61
N LYS A 101 -2.94 10.70 19.82
CA LYS A 101 -1.78 11.46 20.30
C LYS A 101 -2.15 12.52 21.35
N ALA A 102 -3.31 13.15 21.21
CA ALA A 102 -3.81 14.12 22.19
C ALA A 102 -4.22 13.45 23.52
N GLN A 103 -4.81 12.24 23.45
CA GLN A 103 -5.18 11.46 24.65
C GLN A 103 -3.97 10.94 25.40
N SER A 104 -2.96 10.44 24.69
CA SER A 104 -1.76 9.87 25.28
C SER A 104 -0.55 10.01 24.35
N PRO A 105 0.27 11.05 24.55
CA PRO A 105 1.48 11.28 23.74
C PRO A 105 2.55 10.18 23.88
N THR A 106 2.46 9.38 24.95
CA THR A 106 3.44 8.33 25.27
C THR A 106 3.02 6.93 24.81
N THR A 107 1.74 6.73 24.48
CA THR A 107 1.26 5.46 23.95
C THR A 107 1.84 5.22 22.55
N GLN A 108 2.47 4.07 22.36
CA GLN A 108 2.98 3.69 21.05
C GLN A 108 1.83 3.21 20.16
N LEU A 109 1.74 3.79 18.96
CA LEU A 109 0.62 3.55 18.04
C LEU A 109 1.06 2.63 16.90
N LEU A 110 0.26 1.61 16.57
CA LEU A 110 0.47 0.73 15.42
C LEU A 110 -0.79 0.64 14.58
N VAL A 111 -0.71 1.10 13.34
CA VAL A 111 -1.72 0.87 12.30
C VAL A 111 -1.44 -0.45 11.62
N ILE A 112 -2.42 -1.32 11.54
CA ILE A 112 -2.31 -2.59 10.82
C ILE A 112 -3.20 -2.49 9.58
N LEU A 113 -2.60 -2.65 8.40
CA LEU A 113 -3.34 -2.65 7.15
C LEU A 113 -4.31 -3.84 7.10
N PRO A 114 -5.44 -3.74 6.39
CA PRO A 114 -6.38 -4.85 6.28
C PRO A 114 -5.74 -6.04 5.55
N THR A 115 -6.14 -7.25 5.93
CA THR A 115 -5.83 -8.45 5.13
C THR A 115 -6.60 -8.44 3.82
N GLN A 116 -6.13 -9.18 2.80
CA GLN A 116 -6.79 -9.20 1.50
C GLN A 116 -8.24 -9.70 1.58
N ASP A 117 -9.13 -9.00 0.87
CA ASP A 117 -10.57 -9.30 0.77
C ASP A 117 -10.86 -10.04 -0.55
N PHE A 118 -11.41 -11.23 -0.46
CA PHE A 118 -11.77 -12.05 -1.62
C PHE A 118 -13.27 -12.13 -1.88
N ARG A 119 -14.10 -11.41 -1.10
CA ARG A 119 -15.57 -11.54 -1.13
C ARG A 119 -16.20 -11.20 -2.48
N TRP A 120 -15.58 -10.34 -3.27
CA TRP A 120 -16.15 -9.81 -4.50
C TRP A 120 -15.53 -10.40 -5.77
N GLY A 121 -14.89 -11.57 -5.63
CA GLY A 121 -14.27 -12.28 -6.75
C GLY A 121 -12.93 -11.68 -7.18
N GLY A 122 -12.41 -10.74 -6.40
CA GLY A 122 -11.04 -10.24 -6.56
C GLY A 122 -10.04 -11.35 -6.29
N THR A 123 -9.06 -11.48 -7.17
CA THR A 123 -7.95 -12.42 -7.03
C THR A 123 -6.64 -11.71 -6.74
N THR A 124 -6.61 -10.39 -6.93
CA THR A 124 -5.44 -9.55 -6.68
C THR A 124 -5.82 -8.31 -5.87
N LEU A 125 -4.84 -7.71 -5.21
CA LEU A 125 -5.00 -6.43 -4.51
C LEU A 125 -5.32 -5.26 -5.46
N TYR A 126 -5.16 -5.45 -6.76
CA TYR A 126 -5.39 -4.44 -7.80
C TYR A 126 -6.78 -4.51 -8.42
N ASP A 127 -7.56 -5.55 -8.09
CA ASP A 127 -8.95 -5.63 -8.55
C ASP A 127 -9.79 -4.52 -7.91
N ILE A 128 -10.54 -3.80 -8.75
CA ILE A 128 -11.32 -2.64 -8.32
C ILE A 128 -12.66 -3.08 -7.72
N ASN A 129 -13.05 -2.42 -6.65
CA ASN A 129 -14.35 -2.60 -6.02
C ASN A 129 -15.47 -1.81 -6.75
N SER A 130 -16.68 -1.83 -6.21
CA SER A 130 -17.84 -1.11 -6.78
C SER A 130 -17.70 0.43 -6.74
N GLN A 131 -16.74 0.96 -6.01
CA GLN A 131 -16.44 2.39 -5.92
C GLN A 131 -15.24 2.80 -6.80
N PHE A 132 -14.79 1.92 -7.69
CA PHE A 132 -13.70 2.14 -8.64
C PHE A 132 -12.31 2.37 -8.05
N TRP A 133 -12.02 1.79 -6.88
CA TRP A 133 -10.68 1.76 -6.31
C TRP A 133 -10.32 0.35 -5.83
N SER A 134 -9.03 0.06 -5.77
CA SER A 134 -8.50 -1.26 -5.41
C SER A 134 -8.12 -1.34 -3.93
N GLN A 135 -7.99 -2.56 -3.40
CA GLN A 135 -7.48 -2.73 -2.05
C GLN A 135 -6.05 -2.21 -1.91
N ASN A 136 -5.22 -2.33 -2.95
CA ASN A 136 -3.89 -1.73 -2.94
C ASN A 136 -3.94 -0.21 -2.71
N GLN A 137 -4.89 0.50 -3.32
CA GLN A 137 -5.07 1.94 -3.09
C GLN A 137 -5.55 2.25 -1.68
N LEU A 138 -6.37 1.38 -1.07
CA LEU A 138 -6.74 1.49 0.34
C LEU A 138 -5.52 1.33 1.24
N ASP A 139 -4.73 0.28 1.02
CA ASP A 139 -3.54 -0.01 1.78
C ASP A 139 -2.52 1.14 1.69
N ASP A 140 -2.31 1.68 0.48
CA ASP A 140 -1.45 2.84 0.27
C ASP A 140 -1.97 4.08 0.99
N THR A 141 -3.28 4.32 0.98
CA THR A 141 -3.91 5.44 1.70
C THR A 141 -3.69 5.33 3.21
N ILE A 142 -3.88 4.15 3.79
CA ILE A 142 -3.67 3.91 5.23
C ILE A 142 -2.19 4.07 5.58
N LYS A 143 -1.30 3.47 4.80
CA LYS A 143 0.15 3.55 4.96
C LYS A 143 0.65 4.99 4.87
N GLU A 144 0.20 5.75 3.88
CA GLU A 144 0.57 7.16 3.70
C GLU A 144 0.22 7.99 4.94
N VAL A 145 -1.00 7.87 5.46
CA VAL A 145 -1.42 8.62 6.67
C VAL A 145 -0.59 8.22 7.88
N ALA A 146 -0.32 6.92 8.09
CA ALA A 146 0.50 6.46 9.19
C ALA A 146 1.93 7.04 9.11
N GLN A 147 2.55 7.00 7.92
CA GLN A 147 3.89 7.54 7.67
C GLN A 147 3.96 9.05 7.90
N GLN A 148 3.02 9.82 7.34
CA GLN A 148 2.96 11.28 7.50
C GLN A 148 2.84 11.70 8.97
N ASN A 149 2.28 10.83 9.79
CA ASN A 149 2.12 11.06 11.22
C ASN A 149 3.24 10.44 12.09
N GLY A 150 4.24 9.79 11.51
CA GLY A 150 5.27 9.08 12.27
C GLY A 150 4.71 7.94 13.13
N VAL A 151 3.60 7.34 12.70
CA VAL A 151 2.97 6.18 13.37
C VAL A 151 3.47 4.90 12.71
N ALA A 152 3.86 3.93 13.53
CA ALA A 152 4.27 2.62 13.03
C ALA A 152 3.10 1.93 12.31
N PHE A 153 3.43 1.16 11.28
CA PHE A 153 2.42 0.37 10.55
C PHE A 153 2.92 -1.04 10.27
N LEU A 154 1.97 -1.95 10.05
CA LEU A 154 2.20 -3.32 9.56
C LEU A 154 1.48 -3.48 8.22
N ASP A 155 2.25 -3.75 7.18
CA ASP A 155 1.79 -3.93 5.80
C ASP A 155 1.89 -5.41 5.44
N TRP A 156 0.75 -6.08 5.26
CA TRP A 156 0.72 -7.51 4.93
C TRP A 156 1.29 -7.83 3.55
N ARG A 157 1.45 -6.84 2.68
CA ARG A 157 2.04 -7.03 1.34
C ARG A 157 3.51 -7.40 1.41
N ASP A 158 4.20 -7.01 2.49
CA ASP A 158 5.63 -7.32 2.69
C ASP A 158 5.85 -8.80 3.05
N ASP A 159 4.90 -9.42 3.79
CA ASP A 159 4.94 -10.84 4.20
C ASP A 159 3.52 -11.37 4.41
N PRO A 160 2.80 -11.68 3.31
CA PRO A 160 1.38 -12.01 3.37
C PRO A 160 1.14 -13.38 4.01
N VAL A 161 0.28 -13.43 5.02
CA VAL A 161 -0.22 -14.67 5.64
C VAL A 161 -1.35 -15.28 4.81
N ILE A 162 -2.17 -14.42 4.19
CA ILE A 162 -3.32 -14.80 3.37
C ILE A 162 -3.02 -14.35 1.93
N THR A 163 -3.05 -15.29 0.99
CA THR A 163 -2.80 -15.04 -0.43
C THR A 163 -3.88 -15.69 -1.29
N PRO A 164 -4.02 -15.34 -2.58
CA PRO A 164 -4.96 -16.01 -3.47
C PRO A 164 -4.79 -17.53 -3.52
N GLU A 165 -3.55 -18.00 -3.42
CA GLU A 165 -3.21 -19.43 -3.53
C GLU A 165 -3.62 -20.22 -2.28
N ASN A 166 -3.63 -19.58 -1.11
CA ASN A 166 -3.93 -20.23 0.16
C ASN A 166 -5.27 -19.81 0.79
N ALA A 167 -6.03 -18.92 0.15
CA ALA A 167 -7.26 -18.37 0.71
C ALA A 167 -8.28 -19.44 1.14
N ALA A 168 -8.39 -20.53 0.37
CA ALA A 168 -9.30 -21.63 0.70
C ALA A 168 -8.97 -22.34 2.03
N GLU A 169 -7.71 -22.32 2.45
CA GLU A 169 -7.22 -22.97 3.67
C GLU A 169 -7.11 -21.99 4.85
N THR A 170 -6.86 -20.72 4.55
CA THR A 170 -6.58 -19.69 5.54
C THR A 170 -7.82 -18.92 5.97
N LEU A 171 -8.88 -18.93 5.17
CA LEU A 171 -10.14 -18.26 5.47
C LEU A 171 -11.23 -19.28 5.83
N GLY A 172 -11.94 -19.04 6.92
CA GLY A 172 -13.00 -19.91 7.40
C GLY A 172 -14.31 -19.78 6.61
N ASP A 173 -14.51 -18.65 5.92
CA ASP A 173 -15.59 -18.44 4.95
C ASP A 173 -15.17 -18.81 3.52
N GLY A 174 -14.03 -19.51 3.37
CA GLY A 174 -13.54 -20.11 2.13
C GLY A 174 -12.80 -19.15 1.20
N ALA A 175 -12.43 -19.62 0.01
CA ALA A 175 -11.59 -18.90 -0.95
C ALA A 175 -12.15 -17.56 -1.44
N LYS A 176 -13.41 -17.27 -1.16
CA LYS A 176 -14.09 -15.99 -1.48
C LYS A 176 -14.50 -15.24 -0.22
N GLY A 177 -13.80 -15.49 0.85
CA GLY A 177 -14.07 -14.92 2.16
C GLY A 177 -13.15 -13.78 2.53
N VAL A 178 -13.14 -13.47 3.84
CA VAL A 178 -12.32 -12.42 4.43
C VAL A 178 -11.92 -12.76 5.87
N HIS A 179 -12.61 -13.72 6.49
CA HIS A 179 -12.41 -14.02 7.90
C HIS A 179 -11.40 -15.15 8.08
N PRO A 180 -10.29 -14.93 8.79
CA PRO A 180 -9.25 -15.93 8.98
C PRO A 180 -9.73 -17.09 9.84
N THR A 181 -9.27 -18.31 9.55
CA THR A 181 -9.43 -19.44 10.46
C THR A 181 -8.68 -19.19 11.77
N VAL A 182 -9.02 -19.93 12.84
CA VAL A 182 -8.30 -19.84 14.13
C VAL A 182 -6.78 -20.03 13.97
N THR A 183 -6.36 -20.97 13.12
CA THR A 183 -4.94 -21.20 12.82
C THR A 183 -4.31 -19.99 12.13
N THR A 184 -5.04 -19.35 11.24
CA THR A 184 -4.56 -18.13 10.55
C THR A 184 -4.53 -16.95 11.50
N MET A 185 -5.51 -16.79 12.38
CA MET A 185 -5.49 -15.78 13.44
C MET A 185 -4.22 -15.87 14.29
N ALA A 186 -3.78 -17.09 14.64
CA ALA A 186 -2.54 -17.28 15.39
C ALA A 186 -1.30 -16.81 14.61
N LYS A 187 -1.25 -17.06 13.29
CA LYS A 187 -0.15 -16.57 12.44
C LYS A 187 -0.15 -15.04 12.33
N LEU A 188 -1.33 -14.44 12.14
CA LEU A 188 -1.47 -12.98 12.11
C LEU A 188 -1.05 -12.36 13.46
N ALA A 189 -1.47 -12.96 14.57
CA ALA A 189 -1.08 -12.52 15.91
C ALA A 189 0.44 -12.55 16.10
N SER A 190 1.12 -13.61 15.67
CA SER A 190 2.58 -13.71 15.78
C SER A 190 3.30 -12.61 14.97
N ARG A 191 2.82 -12.29 13.75
CA ARG A 191 3.39 -11.18 12.95
C ARG A 191 3.19 -9.82 13.63
N ILE A 192 2.02 -9.59 14.24
CA ILE A 192 1.75 -8.37 15.01
C ILE A 192 2.65 -8.30 16.25
N ALA A 193 2.79 -9.41 16.97
CA ALA A 193 3.67 -9.48 18.14
C ALA A 193 5.13 -9.20 17.77
N ASP A 194 5.63 -9.75 16.66
CA ASP A 194 6.98 -9.48 16.18
C ASP A 194 7.17 -7.99 15.82
N LYS A 195 6.18 -7.37 15.19
CA LYS A 195 6.22 -5.92 14.92
C LYS A 195 6.28 -5.11 16.22
N LEU A 196 5.45 -5.44 17.20
CA LEU A 196 5.42 -4.75 18.49
C LEU A 196 6.72 -4.92 19.29
N LYS A 197 7.39 -6.08 19.22
CA LYS A 197 8.73 -6.29 19.80
C LYS A 197 9.76 -5.31 19.24
N THR A 198 9.69 -5.02 17.93
CA THR A 198 10.60 -4.06 17.29
C THR A 198 10.33 -2.61 17.67
N MET A 199 9.07 -2.30 18.07
CA MET A 199 8.70 -0.96 18.52
C MET A 199 9.12 -0.68 19.97
N GLY A 200 9.13 -1.70 20.83
CA GLY A 200 9.44 -1.58 22.28
C GLY A 200 10.92 -1.47 22.59
N GLY A 201 11.79 -1.75 21.64
CA GLY A 201 13.20 -1.40 21.76
C GLY A 201 13.34 0.11 21.70
N THR A 202 13.96 0.74 22.70
CA THR A 202 14.45 2.10 22.54
C THR A 202 15.35 2.11 21.32
N SER A 203 14.74 2.51 20.19
CA SER A 203 15.48 2.61 18.95
C SER A 203 16.34 3.86 19.01
N ASP A 204 17.44 3.77 19.74
CA ASP A 204 18.68 4.44 19.42
C ASP A 204 19.38 3.70 18.24
N THR A 205 18.60 3.15 17.32
CA THR A 205 19.15 2.89 16.00
C THR A 205 19.27 4.25 15.34
N PRO A 206 20.49 4.75 15.16
CA PRO A 206 20.69 5.92 14.32
C PRO A 206 19.97 5.63 13.00
N ILE A 207 19.24 6.60 12.46
CA ILE A 207 18.81 6.55 11.07
C ILE A 207 20.05 6.04 10.31
N PRO A 208 19.96 4.88 9.62
CA PRO A 208 21.13 4.35 8.95
C PRO A 208 21.73 5.46 8.09
N THR A 209 22.97 5.79 8.33
CA THR A 209 23.69 6.74 7.48
C THR A 209 23.55 6.20 6.06
N PRO A 210 23.06 6.98 5.10
CA PRO A 210 22.81 6.49 3.77
C PRO A 210 24.05 5.80 3.22
N ASN A 211 23.95 4.51 2.92
CA ASN A 211 25.03 3.83 2.22
C ASN A 211 25.03 4.40 0.79
N LYS A 212 26.11 5.11 0.46
CA LYS A 212 26.25 5.69 -0.88
C LYS A 212 26.09 4.59 -1.93
N PRO A 213 25.20 4.74 -2.91
CA PRO A 213 25.06 3.77 -3.98
C PRO A 213 26.40 3.55 -4.68
N THR A 214 26.76 2.29 -4.88
CA THR A 214 28.02 1.93 -5.55
C THR A 214 27.89 1.84 -7.06
N LYS A 215 26.69 2.04 -7.60
CA LYS A 215 26.40 1.87 -9.02
C LYS A 215 25.96 3.19 -9.66
N ASN A 216 26.74 3.67 -10.63
CA ASN A 216 26.31 4.74 -11.53
C ASN A 216 25.35 4.16 -12.56
N TYR A 217 24.11 4.64 -12.60
CA TYR A 217 23.13 4.23 -13.60
C TYR A 217 23.28 5.08 -14.85
N SER A 218 23.11 4.45 -16.00
CA SER A 218 23.00 5.16 -17.27
C SER A 218 21.60 5.77 -17.41
N GLU A 219 21.53 6.91 -18.09
CA GLU A 219 20.28 7.58 -18.40
C GLU A 219 19.30 6.66 -19.14
N LEU A 220 18.04 6.64 -18.69
CA LEU A 220 16.97 5.89 -19.35
C LEU A 220 16.70 6.49 -20.73
N LYS A 221 16.64 5.64 -21.75
CA LYS A 221 16.25 6.02 -23.11
C LYS A 221 15.16 5.09 -23.61
N LEU A 222 13.97 5.66 -23.85
CA LEU A 222 12.81 4.94 -24.33
C LEU A 222 12.72 5.01 -25.86
N ASN A 223 12.20 3.94 -26.46
CA ASN A 223 11.99 3.89 -27.91
C ASN A 223 10.85 4.83 -28.31
N ARG A 224 11.06 5.61 -29.38
CA ARG A 224 9.99 6.45 -29.93
C ARG A 224 9.18 5.66 -30.95
N LEU A 225 7.87 5.82 -30.91
CA LEU A 225 6.97 5.27 -31.92
C LEU A 225 7.15 6.04 -33.23
N THR A 226 7.49 5.33 -34.31
CA THR A 226 7.72 5.93 -35.63
C THR A 226 6.50 5.79 -36.53
N ASP A 227 5.76 4.71 -36.37
CA ASP A 227 4.50 4.43 -37.05
C ASP A 227 3.54 3.68 -36.15
N GLY A 228 2.29 3.57 -36.56
CA GLY A 228 1.29 2.92 -35.74
C GLY A 228 1.30 1.40 -35.76
N LEU A 229 2.01 0.78 -36.68
CA LEU A 229 2.03 -0.68 -36.82
C LEU A 229 2.84 -1.33 -35.69
N GLY A 230 3.87 -0.64 -35.21
CA GLY A 230 4.71 -1.09 -34.09
C GLY A 230 4.19 -0.76 -32.69
N LEU A 231 2.97 -0.20 -32.54
CA LEU A 231 2.47 0.31 -31.26
C LEU A 231 2.56 -0.70 -30.11
N LEU A 232 2.09 -1.92 -30.32
CA LEU A 232 2.06 -2.92 -29.23
C LEU A 232 3.45 -3.41 -28.84
N ASP A 233 4.35 -3.52 -29.80
CA ASP A 233 5.75 -3.86 -29.53
C ASP A 233 6.48 -2.71 -28.84
N ASN A 234 6.27 -1.48 -29.29
CA ASN A 234 6.82 -0.29 -28.65
C ASN A 234 6.35 -0.16 -27.19
N LEU A 235 5.06 -0.40 -26.93
CA LEU A 235 4.52 -0.39 -25.57
C LEU A 235 5.16 -1.48 -24.71
N ALA A 236 5.28 -2.71 -25.20
CA ALA A 236 5.86 -3.82 -24.46
C ALA A 236 7.34 -3.61 -24.14
N ASP A 237 8.13 -3.17 -25.15
CA ASP A 237 9.57 -2.92 -25.00
C ASP A 237 9.84 -1.77 -24.00
N ASN A 238 9.07 -0.70 -24.10
CA ASN A 238 9.22 0.45 -23.19
C ASN A 238 8.70 0.13 -21.78
N ASP A 239 7.59 -0.60 -21.64
CA ASP A 239 7.09 -1.05 -20.33
C ASP A 239 8.15 -1.87 -19.59
N GLN A 240 8.79 -2.83 -20.27
CA GLN A 240 9.90 -3.60 -19.72
C GLN A 240 11.06 -2.71 -19.25
N LYS A 241 11.51 -1.77 -20.11
CA LYS A 241 12.60 -0.85 -19.76
C LYS A 241 12.27 0.03 -18.58
N VAL A 242 11.05 0.58 -18.54
CA VAL A 242 10.58 1.44 -17.44
C VAL A 242 10.50 0.64 -16.14
N VAL A 243 9.95 -0.57 -16.17
CA VAL A 243 9.83 -1.43 -15.00
C VAL A 243 11.19 -1.83 -14.46
N ASP A 244 12.15 -2.20 -15.32
CA ASP A 244 13.51 -2.55 -14.92
C ASP A 244 14.19 -1.35 -14.26
N TYR A 245 14.04 -0.16 -14.84
CA TYR A 245 14.62 1.07 -14.34
C TYR A 245 13.98 1.53 -13.02
N LEU A 246 12.65 1.43 -12.90
CA LEU A 246 11.91 1.70 -11.66
C LEU A 246 12.37 0.80 -10.52
N ASN A 247 12.51 -0.51 -10.79
CA ASN A 247 12.97 -1.46 -9.78
C ASN A 247 14.44 -1.23 -9.37
N ASP A 248 15.26 -0.76 -10.28
CA ASP A 248 16.65 -0.39 -10.00
C ASP A 248 16.72 0.85 -9.08
N ILE A 249 15.97 1.91 -9.39
CA ILE A 249 15.90 3.13 -8.57
C ILE A 249 15.26 2.81 -7.21
N ASP A 250 14.14 2.07 -7.20
CA ASP A 250 13.46 1.64 -6.00
C ASP A 250 14.37 0.83 -5.08
N GLY A 251 15.18 -0.05 -5.67
CA GLY A 251 16.21 -0.80 -4.94
C GLY A 251 17.23 0.09 -4.26
N GLN A 252 17.65 1.21 -4.89
CA GLN A 252 18.57 2.17 -4.31
C GLN A 252 17.95 2.99 -3.18
N ILE A 253 16.77 3.57 -3.44
CA ILE A 253 16.02 4.35 -2.46
C ILE A 253 15.71 3.47 -1.23
N SER A 254 15.34 2.21 -1.44
CA SER A 254 15.08 1.26 -0.37
C SER A 254 16.32 0.94 0.45
N MET A 255 17.50 0.84 -0.17
CA MET A 255 18.78 0.64 0.55
C MET A 255 19.17 1.88 1.35
N VAL A 256 19.02 3.06 0.76
CA VAL A 256 19.43 4.33 1.40
C VAL A 256 18.51 4.66 2.58
N PHE A 257 17.19 4.50 2.41
CA PHE A 257 16.20 4.95 3.39
C PHE A 257 15.52 3.81 4.16
N ALA A 258 15.98 2.56 3.97
CA ALA A 258 15.39 1.36 4.59
C ALA A 258 13.87 1.24 4.36
N THR A 259 13.40 1.61 3.18
CA THR A 259 11.98 1.53 2.78
C THR A 259 11.66 0.18 2.14
N GLY A 260 10.38 -0.21 2.13
CA GLY A 260 9.92 -1.36 1.34
C GLY A 260 10.03 -1.08 -0.16
N LYS A 261 10.29 -2.14 -0.96
CA LYS A 261 10.34 -2.02 -2.42
C LYS A 261 8.95 -1.92 -3.02
N ILE A 262 8.79 -1.06 -4.01
CA ILE A 262 7.54 -0.90 -4.78
C ILE A 262 7.26 -2.15 -5.63
N GLY A 263 8.31 -2.75 -6.21
CA GLY A 263 8.21 -3.99 -6.97
C GLY A 263 7.38 -3.87 -8.25
N ALA A 264 7.74 -2.91 -9.12
CA ALA A 264 7.05 -2.69 -10.40
C ALA A 264 7.04 -3.96 -11.27
N LYS A 265 5.94 -4.19 -11.99
CA LYS A 265 5.74 -5.36 -12.85
C LYS A 265 5.32 -4.96 -14.26
N VAL A 266 5.86 -5.69 -15.23
CA VAL A 266 5.49 -5.55 -16.64
C VAL A 266 4.05 -6.02 -16.88
N ILE A 267 3.32 -5.27 -17.67
CA ILE A 267 1.98 -5.65 -18.13
C ILE A 267 2.10 -6.59 -19.34
N ALA A 268 1.52 -7.78 -19.25
CA ALA A 268 1.59 -8.77 -20.31
C ALA A 268 0.98 -8.25 -21.62
N LYS A 269 1.78 -8.29 -22.70
CA LYS A 269 1.32 -7.93 -24.04
C LYS A 269 0.24 -8.89 -24.53
N PRO A 270 -0.89 -8.40 -25.06
CA PRO A 270 -1.95 -9.26 -25.56
C PRO A 270 -1.54 -9.94 -26.88
N GLU A 271 -2.02 -11.17 -27.09
CA GLU A 271 -1.91 -11.90 -28.34
C GLU A 271 -2.86 -11.34 -29.41
N THR A 272 -2.64 -10.12 -29.84
CA THR A 272 -3.43 -9.47 -30.90
C THR A 272 -2.54 -8.64 -31.79
N THR A 273 -2.81 -8.72 -33.10
CA THR A 273 -2.17 -7.85 -34.10
C THR A 273 -3.12 -6.73 -34.54
N LYS A 274 -4.35 -6.71 -34.05
CA LYS A 274 -5.39 -5.74 -34.41
C LYS A 274 -5.51 -4.66 -33.37
N LEU A 275 -5.60 -3.42 -33.81
CA LEU A 275 -5.90 -2.27 -32.95
C LEU A 275 -7.38 -2.24 -32.61
N ASN A 276 -7.75 -3.08 -31.69
CA ASN A 276 -9.12 -3.26 -31.20
C ASN A 276 -9.23 -2.82 -29.71
N ARG A 277 -10.35 -3.13 -29.09
CA ARG A 277 -10.59 -2.85 -27.68
C ARG A 277 -9.51 -3.43 -26.76
N THR A 278 -8.99 -4.62 -27.08
CA THR A 278 -7.91 -5.28 -26.29
C THR A 278 -6.61 -4.48 -26.36
N ALA A 279 -6.22 -4.03 -27.57
CA ALA A 279 -5.04 -3.17 -27.75
C ALA A 279 -5.19 -1.82 -27.00
N ARG A 280 -6.38 -1.24 -27.05
CA ARG A 280 -6.70 -0.02 -26.28
C ARG A 280 -6.59 -0.25 -24.77
N ASN A 281 -7.17 -1.32 -24.26
CA ASN A 281 -7.11 -1.64 -22.83
C ASN A 281 -5.66 -1.86 -22.40
N TYR A 282 -4.84 -2.53 -23.22
CA TYR A 282 -3.43 -2.71 -22.96
C TYR A 282 -2.69 -1.39 -22.87
N LEU A 283 -2.90 -0.46 -23.82
CA LEU A 283 -2.34 0.88 -23.79
C LEU A 283 -2.62 1.60 -22.45
N PHE A 284 -3.90 1.61 -22.02
CA PHE A 284 -4.30 2.24 -20.75
C PHE A 284 -3.70 1.54 -19.55
N SER A 285 -3.59 0.20 -19.57
CA SER A 285 -3.00 -0.57 -18.48
C SER A 285 -1.50 -0.27 -18.32
N VAL A 286 -0.75 -0.17 -19.42
CA VAL A 286 0.68 0.15 -19.38
C VAL A 286 0.90 1.54 -18.79
N PHE A 287 0.28 2.58 -19.34
CA PHE A 287 0.49 3.94 -18.83
C PHE A 287 -0.06 4.15 -17.42
N GLY A 288 -1.20 3.54 -17.08
CA GLY A 288 -1.75 3.61 -15.72
C GLY A 288 -0.87 2.91 -14.68
N SER A 289 -0.27 1.78 -15.02
CA SER A 289 0.68 1.07 -14.16
C SER A 289 1.95 1.90 -13.95
N ILE A 290 2.53 2.41 -15.03
CA ILE A 290 3.74 3.26 -14.96
C ILE A 290 3.47 4.53 -14.15
N GLU A 291 2.35 5.21 -14.36
CA GLU A 291 1.95 6.40 -13.59
C GLU A 291 1.89 6.11 -12.10
N ASN A 292 1.25 5.01 -11.73
CA ASN A 292 1.12 4.61 -10.33
C ASN A 292 2.50 4.37 -9.70
N TYR A 293 3.38 3.60 -10.35
CA TYR A 293 4.73 3.32 -9.82
C TYR A 293 5.59 4.59 -9.75
N LEU A 294 5.56 5.43 -10.78
CA LEU A 294 6.26 6.71 -10.79
C LEU A 294 5.84 7.60 -9.63
N ASN A 295 4.53 7.75 -9.42
CA ASN A 295 4.02 8.61 -8.38
C ASN A 295 4.30 8.07 -6.98
N GLN A 296 4.35 6.74 -6.79
CA GLN A 296 4.83 6.15 -5.54
C GLN A 296 6.30 6.49 -5.30
N LEU A 297 7.15 6.37 -6.31
CA LEU A 297 8.57 6.68 -6.20
C LEU A 297 8.81 8.17 -5.91
N VAL A 298 8.11 9.07 -6.62
CA VAL A 298 8.13 10.53 -6.39
C VAL A 298 7.71 10.85 -4.95
N LYS A 299 6.61 10.26 -4.47
CA LYS A 299 6.16 10.47 -3.09
C LYS A 299 7.19 10.01 -2.07
N THR A 300 7.80 8.85 -2.30
CA THR A 300 8.86 8.33 -1.44
C THR A 300 10.05 9.29 -1.40
N ALA A 301 10.56 9.71 -2.54
CA ALA A 301 11.64 10.68 -2.64
C ALA A 301 11.31 11.98 -1.90
N ASN A 302 10.13 12.55 -2.14
CA ASN A 302 9.68 13.79 -1.48
C ASN A 302 9.55 13.65 0.04
N SER A 303 9.12 12.47 0.54
CA SER A 303 8.99 12.24 1.99
C SER A 303 10.34 12.23 2.72
N TYR A 304 11.43 11.99 2.01
CA TYR A 304 12.80 12.07 2.51
C TYR A 304 13.48 13.41 2.22
N GLY A 305 12.73 14.41 1.76
CA GLY A 305 13.25 15.76 1.50
C GLY A 305 14.12 15.84 0.25
N VAL A 306 14.01 14.87 -0.64
CA VAL A 306 14.70 14.90 -1.93
C VAL A 306 14.08 15.99 -2.80
N LEU A 307 14.87 17.00 -3.17
CA LEU A 307 14.41 18.13 -3.96
C LEU A 307 14.91 18.01 -5.41
N ASP A 308 14.14 18.53 -6.35
CA ASP A 308 14.57 18.62 -7.77
C ASP A 308 15.83 19.49 -7.87
N PRO A 309 16.99 18.98 -8.35
CA PRO A 309 18.24 19.71 -8.37
C PRO A 309 18.20 20.94 -9.30
N GLN A 310 17.26 20.97 -10.24
CA GLN A 310 17.12 22.11 -11.16
C GLN A 310 16.23 23.20 -10.57
N THR A 311 15.22 22.82 -9.79
CA THR A 311 14.24 23.77 -9.25
C THR A 311 14.36 24.00 -7.74
N GLY A 312 15.04 23.12 -7.01
CA GLY A 312 15.13 23.15 -5.54
C GLY A 312 13.80 22.87 -4.85
N GLN A 313 12.82 22.31 -5.56
CA GLN A 313 11.48 22.02 -5.05
C GLN A 313 11.22 20.50 -5.05
N THR A 314 10.20 20.05 -4.34
CA THR A 314 9.74 18.66 -4.40
C THR A 314 9.29 18.30 -5.81
N THR A 315 9.62 17.09 -6.25
CA THR A 315 9.19 16.59 -7.57
C THR A 315 7.67 16.47 -7.63
N ALA A 316 7.07 17.02 -8.68
CA ALA A 316 5.63 16.92 -8.90
C ALA A 316 5.23 15.50 -9.32
N THR A 317 4.04 15.07 -8.89
CA THR A 317 3.42 13.85 -9.45
C THR A 317 3.08 14.04 -10.91
N VAL A 318 3.15 12.97 -11.70
CA VAL A 318 2.82 12.98 -13.13
C VAL A 318 1.40 12.45 -13.36
N ALA A 319 0.77 12.92 -14.43
CA ALA A 319 -0.47 12.35 -14.95
C ALA A 319 -0.24 11.91 -16.40
N LEU A 320 -0.37 10.62 -16.66
CA LEU A 320 -0.20 10.03 -17.99
C LEU A 320 -1.58 9.79 -18.61
N ASN A 321 -2.01 10.71 -19.48
CA ASN A 321 -3.30 10.67 -20.14
C ASN A 321 -3.18 10.15 -21.57
N PRO A 322 -3.18 8.82 -21.83
CA PRO A 322 -3.06 8.28 -23.17
C PRO A 322 -4.30 8.63 -24.03
N PRO A 323 -4.11 8.78 -25.37
CA PRO A 323 -5.20 9.06 -26.27
C PRO A 323 -6.34 8.04 -26.15
N THR A 324 -7.57 8.51 -26.05
CA THR A 324 -8.76 7.66 -25.89
C THR A 324 -9.14 6.91 -27.17
N GLU A 325 -8.71 7.40 -28.34
CA GLU A 325 -8.95 6.80 -29.64
C GLU A 325 -7.63 6.28 -30.24
N LEU A 326 -7.64 5.03 -30.70
CA LEU A 326 -6.52 4.43 -31.44
C LEU A 326 -6.60 4.84 -32.92
N ARG A 327 -6.31 6.08 -33.23
CA ARG A 327 -6.15 6.56 -34.60
C ARG A 327 -4.66 6.69 -34.90
N LEU A 328 -4.12 5.77 -35.70
CA LEU A 328 -2.68 5.73 -36.03
C LEU A 328 -2.31 6.87 -37.00
N ASN A 329 -2.50 8.10 -36.58
CA ASN A 329 -2.06 9.29 -37.28
C ASN A 329 -0.86 9.97 -36.59
N SER A 330 -0.33 11.02 -37.17
CA SER A 330 0.79 11.78 -36.62
C SER A 330 0.53 12.32 -35.22
N ASP A 331 -0.72 12.74 -34.94
CA ASP A 331 -1.07 13.34 -33.66
C ASP A 331 -1.11 12.28 -32.55
N PHE A 332 -1.62 11.07 -32.85
CA PHE A 332 -1.57 9.92 -31.94
C PHE A 332 -0.11 9.52 -31.63
N ILE A 333 0.73 9.40 -32.66
CA ILE A 333 2.14 9.06 -32.51
C ILE A 333 2.85 10.12 -31.66
N ALA A 334 2.60 11.40 -31.93
CA ALA A 334 3.14 12.51 -31.16
C ALA A 334 2.70 12.46 -29.68
N ALA A 335 1.43 12.16 -29.40
CA ALA A 335 0.90 12.04 -28.04
C ALA A 335 1.56 10.87 -27.27
N ILE A 336 1.69 9.70 -27.87
CA ILE A 336 2.39 8.56 -27.26
C ILE A 336 3.87 8.89 -26.97
N ASN A 337 4.55 9.52 -27.93
CA ASN A 337 5.95 9.91 -27.74
C ASN A 337 6.12 10.99 -26.66
N ALA A 338 5.15 11.89 -26.49
CA ALA A 338 5.14 12.86 -25.40
C ALA A 338 5.02 12.17 -24.03
N LEU A 339 4.17 11.14 -23.90
CA LEU A 339 4.08 10.35 -22.69
C LEU A 339 5.40 9.66 -22.33
N TRP A 340 6.06 9.04 -23.33
CA TRP A 340 7.37 8.43 -23.12
C TRP A 340 8.44 9.46 -22.74
N SER A 341 8.39 10.66 -23.29
CA SER A 341 9.30 11.74 -22.90
C SER A 341 9.08 12.20 -21.46
N THR A 342 7.83 12.27 -21.01
CA THR A 342 7.49 12.62 -19.63
C THR A 342 8.01 11.57 -18.65
N ILE A 343 7.78 10.29 -18.94
CA ILE A 343 8.26 9.16 -18.10
C ILE A 343 9.80 9.19 -18.04
N GLU A 344 10.46 9.30 -19.18
CA GLU A 344 11.92 9.32 -19.30
C GLU A 344 12.53 10.48 -18.50
N SER A 345 11.99 11.68 -18.66
CA SER A 345 12.45 12.87 -17.93
C SER A 345 12.26 12.72 -16.43
N THR A 346 11.08 12.25 -15.99
CA THR A 346 10.80 12.07 -14.57
C THR A 346 11.73 11.04 -13.91
N LEU A 347 11.94 9.90 -14.59
CA LEU A 347 12.83 8.85 -14.07
C LEU A 347 14.30 9.27 -14.06
N ASN A 348 14.76 9.97 -15.10
CA ASN A 348 16.13 10.45 -15.15
C ASN A 348 16.40 11.53 -14.09
N ASN A 349 15.40 12.37 -13.80
CA ASN A 349 15.49 13.30 -12.68
C ASN A 349 15.56 12.57 -11.34
N LEU A 350 14.70 11.61 -11.08
CA LEU A 350 14.74 10.82 -9.86
C LEU A 350 16.05 10.05 -9.69
N GLN A 351 16.66 9.57 -10.79
CA GLN A 351 17.95 8.94 -10.76
C GLN A 351 19.09 9.88 -10.36
N SER A 352 19.04 11.13 -10.83
CA SER A 352 20.08 12.10 -10.45
C SER A 352 20.12 12.30 -8.95
N TYR A 353 18.98 12.22 -8.28
CA TYR A 353 18.93 12.24 -6.81
C TYR A 353 19.53 11.00 -6.16
N ALA A 354 19.22 9.80 -6.69
CA ALA A 354 19.78 8.57 -6.17
C ALA A 354 21.30 8.52 -6.29
N ASN A 355 21.88 9.28 -7.22
CA ASN A 355 23.33 9.40 -7.41
C ASN A 355 23.99 10.39 -6.44
N GLU A 356 23.23 11.29 -5.81
CA GLU A 356 23.76 12.29 -4.86
C GLU A 356 23.87 11.75 -3.43
N PHE A 357 23.22 10.64 -3.15
CA PHE A 357 23.29 9.93 -1.85
C PHE A 357 24.32 8.80 -1.91
#